data_aba8b0318df1962e7f143df713b1f1a4
#
_entry.id   aba8b0318df1962e7f143df713b1f1a4
#
_cell.length_a   1.000
_cell.length_b   1.000
_cell.length_c   1.000
_cell.angle_alpha   90.00
_cell.angle_beta   90.00
_cell.angle_gamma   90.00
#
_symmetry.space_group_name_H-M   'P 1'
#
loop_
_entity.id
_entity.type
_entity.pdbx_description
1 polymer ?
#
loop_
_entity_poly.entity_id
_entity_poly.type
_entity_poly.pdbx_seq_one_letter_code
_entity_poly.pdbx_strand_id
1 'polypeptide(L)'
;MGRTGWLSPLVGSLGLAFILTALCASPGAAEVFASLGTGETNGIYYPVGKSICELVNRSLRTTGMRCSPESTPGSIYNVDALQSGELEFGIAQADVALAAYSGKGLWTGRPSGKLRSVFALYPEVVTIIARQGSGIHAAADLARKRVNVGGRGSGTRATWDMLQTALGFAPPEQVRLIEMNADATTHALCVGELDANVLMVGHPSPLVRSQLAACPTNLVAVNGSIVSKVIASAPYYRRDPIPGDLYGLSGDVPSFGVAATLMTSTDVDAKIVAVLANAVITQIPELRKALPALARVSANEMIGGWLPAPLHPGALATYRELGLLK
;
A
#
# COMPACT_ATOMS: atom_id res chain seq x y z
N MET A 1 65.08 -62.11 -63.75
CA MET A 1 65.24 -60.73 -64.21
C MET A 1 63.80 -60.19 -64.43
N GLY A 2 63.20 -59.53 -63.46
CA GLY A 2 61.81 -58.99 -63.55
C GLY A 2 61.64 -57.85 -62.60
N ARG A 3 61.49 -56.69 -63.12
CA ARG A 3 61.22 -55.45 -62.39
C ARG A 3 59.73 -55.35 -62.04
N THR A 4 59.41 -55.33 -60.81
CA THR A 4 58.04 -55.02 -60.35
C THR A 4 57.89 -53.52 -60.09
N GLY A 5 56.96 -52.86 -60.80
CA GLY A 5 56.63 -51.49 -60.54
C GLY A 5 55.55 -51.38 -59.46
N TRP A 6 55.78 -50.46 -58.51
CA TRP A 6 54.83 -50.15 -57.44
C TRP A 6 54.01 -48.91 -57.84
N LEU A 7 52.69 -49.09 -57.94
CA LEU A 7 51.74 -48.00 -58.09
C LEU A 7 51.27 -47.60 -56.67
N SER A 8 51.52 -46.36 -56.26
CA SER A 8 50.99 -45.77 -55.07
C SER A 8 49.61 -45.16 -55.31
N PRO A 9 48.60 -45.38 -54.43
CA PRO A 9 47.34 -44.67 -54.53
C PRO A 9 47.41 -43.31 -53.78
N LEU A 10 46.95 -42.25 -54.51
CA LEU A 10 46.68 -40.91 -53.98
C LEU A 10 45.43 -40.97 -53.14
N VAL A 11 45.60 -40.77 -51.82
CA VAL A 11 44.47 -40.56 -50.89
C VAL A 11 44.15 -39.08 -50.87
N GLY A 12 43.02 -38.72 -51.49
CA GLY A 12 42.45 -37.38 -51.43
C GLY A 12 41.80 -37.13 -50.08
N SER A 13 42.38 -36.24 -49.27
CA SER A 13 41.79 -35.77 -48.03
C SER A 13 40.70 -34.76 -48.30
N LEU A 14 39.42 -35.16 -48.21
CA LEU A 14 38.28 -34.20 -48.09
C LEU A 14 38.32 -33.58 -46.69
N GLY A 15 38.76 -32.34 -46.62
CA GLY A 15 38.64 -31.50 -45.43
C GLY A 15 37.17 -31.08 -45.23
N LEU A 16 36.52 -31.69 -44.21
CA LEU A 16 35.19 -31.30 -43.77
C LEU A 16 35.32 -30.04 -42.91
N ALA A 17 35.05 -28.86 -43.50
CA ALA A 17 35.01 -27.59 -42.75
C ALA A 17 33.75 -27.57 -41.86
N PHE A 18 33.92 -27.82 -40.56
CA PHE A 18 32.89 -27.59 -39.53
C PHE A 18 32.75 -26.09 -39.33
N ILE A 19 31.69 -25.47 -39.92
CA ILE A 19 31.30 -24.12 -39.59
C ILE A 19 30.63 -24.14 -38.20
N LEU A 20 31.39 -23.77 -37.17
CA LEU A 20 30.85 -23.50 -35.83
C LEU A 20 30.05 -22.20 -35.89
N THR A 21 28.74 -22.31 -36.10
CA THR A 21 27.81 -21.19 -35.83
C THR A 21 27.77 -20.96 -34.34
N ALA A 22 28.56 -20.00 -33.84
CA ALA A 22 28.43 -19.47 -32.51
C ALA A 22 27.04 -18.83 -32.40
N LEU A 23 26.09 -19.54 -31.78
CA LEU A 23 24.86 -18.89 -31.27
C LEU A 23 25.31 -17.85 -30.24
N CYS A 24 25.33 -16.58 -30.64
CA CYS A 24 25.36 -15.45 -29.70
C CYS A 24 24.05 -15.50 -28.90
N ALA A 25 24.04 -16.23 -27.80
CA ALA A 25 23.02 -16.05 -26.79
C ALA A 25 23.17 -14.60 -26.28
N SER A 26 22.25 -13.72 -26.68
CA SER A 26 22.15 -12.39 -26.10
C SER A 26 22.05 -12.59 -24.58
N PRO A 27 22.88 -11.93 -23.76
CA PRO A 27 22.72 -12.00 -22.32
C PRO A 27 21.31 -11.52 -22.03
N GLY A 28 20.43 -12.42 -21.56
CA GLY A 28 19.13 -12.04 -21.05
C GLY A 28 19.36 -10.98 -19.99
N ALA A 29 18.72 -9.82 -20.09
CA ALA A 29 18.80 -8.81 -19.05
C ALA A 29 18.47 -9.49 -17.71
N ALA A 30 19.34 -9.29 -16.71
CA ALA A 30 19.10 -9.86 -15.39
C ALA A 30 17.72 -9.41 -14.89
N GLU A 31 16.91 -10.37 -14.45
CA GLU A 31 15.59 -10.09 -13.90
C GLU A 31 15.74 -9.27 -12.60
N VAL A 32 15.07 -8.14 -12.53
CA VAL A 32 15.06 -7.28 -11.36
C VAL A 32 13.84 -7.60 -10.51
N PHE A 33 14.05 -7.96 -9.26
CA PHE A 33 12.98 -8.21 -8.30
C PHE A 33 12.66 -6.93 -7.54
N ALA A 34 11.37 -6.67 -7.36
CA ALA A 34 10.89 -5.56 -6.56
C ALA A 34 9.79 -6.04 -5.60
N SER A 35 10.05 -5.90 -4.32
CA SER A 35 9.10 -6.20 -3.24
C SER A 35 8.22 -4.98 -2.98
N LEU A 36 6.91 -5.22 -2.86
CA LEU A 36 5.91 -4.20 -2.55
C LEU A 36 5.24 -4.52 -1.21
N GLY A 37 5.65 -3.81 -0.16
CA GLY A 37 5.05 -3.93 1.17
C GLY A 37 3.61 -3.43 1.17
N THR A 38 2.72 -4.22 1.74
CA THR A 38 1.28 -3.98 1.75
C THR A 38 0.75 -3.85 3.18
N GLY A 39 -0.10 -4.73 3.62
CA GLY A 39 -0.70 -4.84 4.94
C GLY A 39 -1.17 -6.26 5.19
N GLU A 40 -2.02 -6.48 6.18
CA GLU A 40 -2.65 -7.77 6.42
C GLU A 40 -3.45 -8.23 5.20
N THR A 41 -3.48 -9.53 4.93
CA THR A 41 -4.08 -10.12 3.71
C THR A 41 -5.58 -9.90 3.58
N ASN A 42 -6.29 -9.69 4.69
CA ASN A 42 -7.71 -9.36 4.75
C ASN A 42 -8.00 -7.83 4.74
N GLY A 43 -6.95 -7.00 4.72
CA GLY A 43 -7.04 -5.56 4.51
C GLY A 43 -7.11 -5.17 3.02
N ILE A 44 -7.14 -3.86 2.72
CA ILE A 44 -7.22 -3.37 1.33
C ILE A 44 -5.83 -3.23 0.70
N TYR A 45 -4.77 -2.99 1.46
CA TYR A 45 -3.42 -2.83 0.91
C TYR A 45 -2.96 -4.07 0.14
N TYR A 46 -3.21 -5.27 0.69
CA TYR A 46 -2.74 -6.50 0.07
C TYR A 46 -3.37 -6.76 -1.32
N PRO A 47 -4.69 -6.77 -1.51
CA PRO A 47 -5.27 -6.93 -2.85
C PRO A 47 -4.89 -5.80 -3.81
N VAL A 48 -4.69 -4.57 -3.33
CA VAL A 48 -4.20 -3.45 -4.15
C VAL A 48 -2.77 -3.70 -4.61
N GLY A 49 -1.85 -4.02 -3.70
CA GLY A 49 -0.46 -4.34 -4.05
C GLY A 49 -0.34 -5.54 -4.97
N LYS A 50 -1.15 -6.59 -4.74
CA LYS A 50 -1.25 -7.75 -5.62
C LYS A 50 -1.64 -7.35 -7.05
N SER A 51 -2.69 -6.54 -7.21
CA SER A 51 -3.13 -6.08 -8.52
C SER A 51 -2.09 -5.19 -9.21
N ILE A 52 -1.39 -4.34 -8.46
CA ILE A 52 -0.26 -3.54 -8.99
C ILE A 52 0.84 -4.47 -9.51
N CYS A 53 1.27 -5.46 -8.71
CA CYS A 53 2.31 -6.41 -9.13
C CYS A 53 1.86 -7.26 -10.32
N GLU A 54 0.60 -7.66 -10.40
CA GLU A 54 0.05 -8.36 -11.58
C GLU A 54 0.18 -7.52 -12.85
N LEU A 55 -0.12 -6.21 -12.79
CA LEU A 55 0.05 -5.30 -13.93
C LEU A 55 1.53 -5.18 -14.35
N VAL A 56 2.43 -4.99 -13.40
CA VAL A 56 3.88 -4.93 -13.65
C VAL A 56 4.38 -6.22 -14.30
N ASN A 57 3.97 -7.37 -13.76
CA ASN A 57 4.44 -8.68 -14.21
C ASN A 57 3.96 -9.05 -15.63
N ARG A 58 2.89 -8.42 -16.16
CA ARG A 58 2.49 -8.59 -17.57
C ARG A 58 3.55 -8.11 -18.55
N SER A 59 4.34 -7.12 -18.15
CA SER A 59 5.42 -6.57 -18.96
C SER A 59 6.79 -7.17 -18.65
N LEU A 60 6.88 -8.22 -17.84
CA LEU A 60 8.14 -8.84 -17.39
C LEU A 60 9.10 -9.14 -18.55
N ARG A 61 8.60 -9.69 -19.66
CA ARG A 61 9.44 -10.05 -20.82
C ARG A 61 10.11 -8.84 -21.48
N THR A 62 9.52 -7.67 -21.39
CA THR A 62 10.02 -6.43 -22.01
C THR A 62 10.78 -5.55 -21.03
N THR A 63 10.41 -5.57 -19.76
CA THR A 63 10.98 -4.71 -18.71
C THR A 63 12.05 -5.42 -17.87
N GLY A 64 12.04 -6.76 -17.82
CA GLY A 64 12.88 -7.55 -16.93
C GLY A 64 12.53 -7.38 -15.45
N MET A 65 11.43 -6.69 -15.11
CA MET A 65 11.03 -6.43 -13.73
C MET A 65 9.95 -7.40 -13.25
N ARG A 66 10.20 -8.08 -12.14
CA ARG A 66 9.24 -8.90 -11.40
C ARG A 66 8.85 -8.19 -10.11
N CYS A 67 7.56 -8.05 -9.86
CA CYS A 67 7.01 -7.48 -8.63
C CYS A 67 6.37 -8.58 -7.76
N SER A 68 6.62 -8.54 -6.45
CA SER A 68 6.01 -9.41 -5.44
C SER A 68 5.31 -8.58 -4.36
N PRO A 69 4.02 -8.82 -4.07
CA PRO A 69 3.35 -8.18 -2.95
C PRO A 69 3.70 -8.90 -1.64
N GLU A 70 4.18 -8.16 -0.66
CA GLU A 70 4.54 -8.67 0.67
C GLU A 70 3.47 -8.28 1.69
N SER A 71 2.95 -9.27 2.43
CA SER A 71 2.07 -9.00 3.57
C SER A 71 2.90 -8.49 4.76
N THR A 72 2.54 -7.33 5.27
CA THR A 72 3.26 -6.63 6.33
C THR A 72 2.30 -6.14 7.42
N PRO A 73 2.81 -5.66 8.57
CA PRO A 73 1.99 -4.97 9.56
C PRO A 73 1.34 -3.66 9.07
N GLY A 74 1.82 -3.06 7.98
CA GLY A 74 1.26 -1.84 7.36
C GLY A 74 2.19 -0.64 7.36
N SER A 75 1.63 0.56 7.44
CA SER A 75 2.29 1.83 7.06
C SER A 75 3.60 2.12 7.79
N ILE A 76 3.66 1.93 9.11
CA ILE A 76 4.87 2.20 9.90
C ILE A 76 5.99 1.24 9.48
N TYR A 77 5.67 -0.06 9.42
CA TYR A 77 6.62 -1.08 8.98
C TYR A 77 7.12 -0.80 7.55
N ASN A 78 6.22 -0.52 6.62
CA ASN A 78 6.58 -0.29 5.22
C ASN A 78 7.52 0.92 5.06
N VAL A 79 7.25 1.99 5.79
CA VAL A 79 8.12 3.17 5.79
C VAL A 79 9.51 2.85 6.34
N ASP A 80 9.62 2.11 7.45
CA ASP A 80 10.91 1.71 8.01
C ASP A 80 11.66 0.74 7.07
N ALA A 81 10.96 -0.19 6.44
CA ALA A 81 11.51 -1.14 5.47
C ALA A 81 12.01 -0.45 4.17
N LEU A 82 11.32 0.60 3.70
CA LEU A 82 11.80 1.45 2.61
C LEU A 82 13.08 2.22 2.99
N GLN A 83 13.19 2.65 4.25
CA GLN A 83 14.38 3.36 4.72
C GLN A 83 15.59 2.45 4.86
N SER A 84 15.38 1.18 5.26
CA SER A 84 16.43 0.17 5.38
C SER A 84 16.82 -0.47 4.05
N GLY A 85 16.01 -0.30 2.98
CA GLY A 85 16.19 -0.96 1.69
C GLY A 85 15.72 -2.42 1.68
N GLU A 86 14.89 -2.82 2.62
CA GLU A 86 14.25 -4.13 2.65
C GLU A 86 13.11 -4.23 1.63
N LEU A 87 12.46 -3.12 1.33
CA LEU A 87 11.41 -3.00 0.31
C LEU A 87 11.78 -1.94 -0.72
N GLU A 88 11.46 -2.19 -1.99
CA GLU A 88 11.54 -1.20 -3.07
C GLU A 88 10.32 -0.29 -3.09
N PHE A 89 9.16 -0.83 -2.79
CA PHE A 89 7.88 -0.10 -2.73
C PHE A 89 7.12 -0.45 -1.46
N GLY A 90 6.28 0.48 -0.99
CA GLY A 90 5.43 0.24 0.16
C GLY A 90 4.18 1.10 0.12
N ILE A 91 3.02 0.52 0.45
CA ILE A 91 1.79 1.29 0.64
C ILE A 91 1.78 1.84 2.07
N ALA A 92 1.60 3.14 2.20
CA ALA A 92 1.55 3.80 3.50
C ALA A 92 0.51 4.93 3.52
N GLN A 93 -0.06 5.18 4.69
CA GLN A 93 -0.85 6.38 4.93
C GLN A 93 0.02 7.62 4.74
N ALA A 94 -0.56 8.65 4.15
CA ALA A 94 0.17 9.88 3.84
C ALA A 94 0.65 10.64 5.11
N ASP A 95 -0.08 10.56 6.22
CA ASP A 95 0.33 11.12 7.52
C ASP A 95 1.56 10.40 8.09
N VAL A 96 1.59 9.07 8.04
CA VAL A 96 2.73 8.25 8.48
C VAL A 96 3.96 8.54 7.61
N ALA A 97 3.78 8.52 6.29
CA ALA A 97 4.88 8.78 5.35
C ALA A 97 5.45 10.21 5.51
N LEU A 98 4.57 11.22 5.71
CA LEU A 98 5.03 12.59 5.99
C LEU A 98 5.74 12.71 7.33
N ALA A 99 5.25 12.06 8.37
CA ALA A 99 5.88 12.07 9.69
C ALA A 99 7.32 11.53 9.60
N ALA A 100 7.51 10.42 8.89
CA ALA A 100 8.83 9.85 8.65
C ALA A 100 9.71 10.76 7.77
N TYR A 101 9.17 11.26 6.65
CA TYR A 101 9.90 12.17 5.76
C TYR A 101 10.40 13.42 6.49
N SER A 102 9.55 13.98 7.37
CA SER A 102 9.83 15.22 8.12
C SER A 102 10.57 14.99 9.44
N GLY A 103 10.82 13.76 9.87
CA GLY A 103 11.43 13.46 11.17
C GLY A 103 10.54 13.84 12.36
N LYS A 104 9.26 13.53 12.29
CA LYS A 104 8.27 13.81 13.35
C LYS A 104 7.69 12.51 13.93
N GLY A 105 6.98 12.60 15.04
CA GLY A 105 6.36 11.46 15.70
C GLY A 105 7.39 10.39 16.06
N LEU A 106 7.19 9.16 15.61
CA LEU A 106 8.10 8.02 15.85
C LEU A 106 9.51 8.25 15.27
N TRP A 107 9.63 9.14 14.27
CA TRP A 107 10.90 9.47 13.61
C TRP A 107 11.48 10.81 14.06
N THR A 108 11.10 11.32 15.23
CA THR A 108 11.63 12.58 15.77
C THR A 108 13.15 12.59 15.78
N GLY A 109 13.75 13.59 15.13
CA GLY A 109 15.19 13.72 14.98
C GLY A 109 15.84 12.77 13.95
N ARG A 110 15.06 11.95 13.25
CA ARG A 110 15.52 11.02 12.22
C ARG A 110 14.70 11.14 10.94
N PRO A 111 14.77 12.30 10.23
CA PRO A 111 14.01 12.50 9.00
C PRO A 111 14.47 11.54 7.90
N SER A 112 13.53 10.96 7.19
CA SER A 112 13.79 10.08 6.06
C SER A 112 13.82 10.86 4.74
N GLY A 113 14.89 11.61 4.51
CA GLY A 113 15.05 12.42 3.30
C GLY A 113 15.09 11.62 1.99
N LYS A 114 15.24 10.29 2.06
CA LYS A 114 15.24 9.39 0.90
C LYS A 114 13.83 8.96 0.46
N LEU A 115 12.82 9.07 1.31
CA LEU A 115 11.45 8.70 0.93
C LEU A 115 10.96 9.53 -0.25
N ARG A 116 10.27 8.86 -1.17
CA ARG A 116 9.64 9.46 -2.35
C ARG A 116 8.24 8.91 -2.54
N SER A 117 7.35 9.78 -3.00
CA SER A 117 6.02 9.36 -3.43
C SER A 117 6.08 8.85 -4.87
N VAL A 118 5.31 7.79 -5.15
CA VAL A 118 5.02 7.40 -6.52
C VAL A 118 3.68 8.01 -6.92
N PHE A 119 2.59 7.64 -6.25
CA PHE A 119 1.25 8.22 -6.43
C PHE A 119 0.38 8.01 -5.18
N ALA A 120 -0.72 8.77 -5.09
CA ALA A 120 -1.81 8.48 -4.16
C ALA A 120 -2.70 7.35 -4.71
N LEU A 121 -3.31 6.56 -3.83
CA LEU A 121 -4.18 5.45 -4.20
C LEU A 121 -5.65 5.79 -3.98
N TYR A 122 -6.11 5.77 -2.75
CA TYR A 122 -7.51 5.98 -2.37
C TYR A 122 -7.59 6.61 -0.97
N PRO A 123 -8.73 7.21 -0.60
CA PRO A 123 -8.92 7.70 0.76
C PRO A 123 -9.09 6.55 1.75
N GLU A 124 -8.43 6.65 2.88
CA GLU A 124 -8.65 5.83 4.06
C GLU A 124 -9.34 6.68 5.13
N VAL A 125 -10.38 6.12 5.70
CA VAL A 125 -11.28 6.84 6.62
C VAL A 125 -11.21 6.21 7.99
N VAL A 126 -11.15 7.03 9.04
CA VAL A 126 -11.29 6.55 10.41
C VAL A 126 -12.64 5.88 10.56
N THR A 127 -12.63 4.58 10.80
CA THR A 127 -13.82 3.75 10.92
C THR A 127 -13.86 3.14 12.30
N ILE A 128 -14.87 3.49 13.08
CA ILE A 128 -15.08 2.95 14.42
C ILE A 128 -16.29 2.03 14.37
N ILE A 129 -16.08 0.75 14.67
CA ILE A 129 -17.14 -0.25 14.77
C ILE A 129 -17.31 -0.57 16.26
N ALA A 130 -18.46 -0.26 16.82
CA ALA A 130 -18.78 -0.49 18.23
C ALA A 130 -19.81 -1.61 18.38
N ARG A 131 -19.59 -2.50 19.35
CA ARG A 131 -20.56 -3.52 19.74
C ARG A 131 -21.80 -2.86 20.31
N GLN A 132 -23.01 -3.29 19.91
CA GLN A 132 -24.25 -2.84 20.53
C GLN A 132 -24.25 -3.19 22.01
N GLY A 133 -24.77 -2.27 22.83
CA GLY A 133 -24.75 -2.42 24.31
C GLY A 133 -23.42 -2.08 24.97
N SER A 134 -22.38 -1.68 24.22
CA SER A 134 -21.12 -1.16 24.79
C SER A 134 -21.24 0.25 25.38
N GLY A 135 -22.35 0.97 25.07
CA GLY A 135 -22.54 2.38 25.45
C GLY A 135 -21.67 3.35 24.63
N ILE A 136 -21.21 2.95 23.43
CA ILE A 136 -20.41 3.80 22.54
C ILE A 136 -21.33 4.33 21.44
N HIS A 137 -21.59 5.64 21.45
CA HIS A 137 -22.42 6.36 20.47
C HIS A 137 -21.63 7.45 19.74
N ALA A 138 -20.52 7.91 20.34
CA ALA A 138 -19.60 8.88 19.77
C ALA A 138 -18.14 8.48 20.07
N ALA A 139 -17.19 9.05 19.34
CA ALA A 139 -15.76 8.75 19.54
C ALA A 139 -15.28 9.07 20.98
N ALA A 140 -15.88 10.04 21.66
CA ALA A 140 -15.57 10.35 23.06
C ALA A 140 -15.96 9.23 24.04
N ASP A 141 -16.94 8.39 23.71
CA ASP A 141 -17.38 7.28 24.57
C ASP A 141 -16.41 6.10 24.58
N LEU A 142 -15.36 6.15 23.75
CA LEU A 142 -14.28 5.15 23.76
C LEU A 142 -13.44 5.19 25.05
N ALA A 143 -13.53 6.29 25.83
CA ALA A 143 -12.83 6.40 27.10
C ALA A 143 -13.07 5.18 28.00
N ARG A 144 -11.99 4.55 28.51
CA ARG A 144 -11.99 3.37 29.40
C ARG A 144 -12.55 2.08 28.76
N LYS A 145 -12.91 2.08 27.48
CA LYS A 145 -13.38 0.90 26.75
C LYS A 145 -12.23 0.02 26.29
N ARG A 146 -12.53 -1.24 26.01
CA ARG A 146 -11.62 -2.20 25.38
C ARG A 146 -11.67 -1.97 23.87
N VAL A 147 -10.61 -1.42 23.32
CA VAL A 147 -10.58 -0.96 21.94
C VAL A 147 -9.38 -1.57 21.21
N ASN A 148 -9.62 -2.24 20.09
CA ASN A 148 -8.57 -2.56 19.15
C ASN A 148 -8.28 -1.33 18.30
N VAL A 149 -7.01 -0.98 18.16
CA VAL A 149 -6.53 0.20 17.43
C VAL A 149 -5.42 -0.15 16.44
N GLY A 150 -5.40 -1.41 16.02
CA GLY A 150 -4.35 -1.95 15.16
C GLY A 150 -3.03 -2.22 15.90
N GLY A 151 -2.19 -3.04 15.29
CA GLY A 151 -0.86 -3.37 15.80
C GLY A 151 0.13 -2.20 15.69
N ARG A 152 1.24 -2.28 16.42
CA ARG A 152 2.26 -1.20 16.51
C ARG A 152 2.88 -0.79 15.17
N GLY A 153 2.93 -1.69 14.19
CA GLY A 153 3.45 -1.43 12.84
C GLY A 153 2.43 -0.83 11.88
N SER A 154 1.15 -0.66 12.30
CA SER A 154 0.07 -0.25 11.42
C SER A 154 -0.12 1.27 11.36
N GLY A 155 -0.67 1.74 10.25
CA GLY A 155 -1.11 3.12 10.11
C GLY A 155 -2.32 3.45 10.99
N THR A 156 -3.21 2.48 11.24
CA THR A 156 -4.33 2.63 12.18
C THR A 156 -3.82 3.04 13.57
N ARG A 157 -2.73 2.42 14.05
CA ARG A 157 -2.15 2.76 15.34
C ARG A 157 -1.61 4.20 15.36
N ALA A 158 -0.92 4.64 14.31
CA ALA A 158 -0.42 6.01 14.23
C ALA A 158 -1.57 7.04 14.26
N THR A 159 -2.63 6.79 13.49
CA THR A 159 -3.82 7.67 13.48
C THR A 159 -4.56 7.62 14.81
N TRP A 160 -4.63 6.46 15.48
CA TRP A 160 -5.22 6.36 16.81
C TRP A 160 -4.46 7.21 17.83
N ASP A 161 -3.13 7.15 17.86
CA ASP A 161 -2.31 7.92 18.79
C ASP A 161 -2.52 9.44 18.63
N MET A 162 -2.76 9.90 17.40
CA MET A 162 -3.18 11.28 17.11
C MET A 162 -4.62 11.55 17.58
N LEU A 163 -5.56 10.65 17.26
CA LEU A 163 -6.98 10.81 17.57
C LEU A 163 -7.23 10.84 19.08
N GLN A 164 -6.61 9.95 19.85
CA GLN A 164 -6.75 9.95 21.32
C GLN A 164 -6.26 11.26 21.94
N THR A 165 -5.18 11.84 21.37
CA THR A 165 -4.69 13.16 21.78
C THR A 165 -5.71 14.26 21.48
N ALA A 166 -6.31 14.23 20.29
CA ALA A 166 -7.34 15.19 19.90
C ALA A 166 -8.62 15.05 20.74
N LEU A 167 -8.95 13.83 21.19
CA LEU A 167 -10.04 13.51 22.11
C LEU A 167 -9.74 13.96 23.55
N GLY A 168 -8.50 14.28 23.88
CA GLY A 168 -8.08 14.65 25.23
C GLY A 168 -7.99 13.46 26.19
N PHE A 169 -7.82 12.24 25.65
CA PHE A 169 -7.68 11.05 26.47
C PHE A 169 -6.32 11.03 27.16
N ALA A 170 -6.33 11.27 28.47
CA ALA A 170 -5.20 11.13 29.37
C ALA A 170 -5.56 10.12 30.46
N PRO A 171 -4.62 9.53 31.20
CA PRO A 171 -4.97 8.72 32.35
C PRO A 171 -5.83 9.53 33.38
N PRO A 172 -6.94 8.96 33.87
CA PRO A 172 -7.43 7.57 33.72
C PRO A 172 -8.41 7.34 32.55
N GLU A 173 -8.64 8.32 31.67
CA GLU A 173 -9.64 8.24 30.57
C GLU A 173 -9.15 7.45 29.36
N GLN A 174 -7.91 7.01 29.38
CA GLN A 174 -7.36 6.21 28.26
C GLN A 174 -8.17 4.94 28.02
N VAL A 175 -8.24 4.55 26.74
CA VAL A 175 -8.81 3.26 26.38
C VAL A 175 -7.96 2.11 26.91
N ARG A 176 -8.58 0.96 27.13
CA ARG A 176 -7.86 -0.31 27.35
C ARG A 176 -7.48 -0.87 25.98
N LEU A 177 -6.24 -0.62 25.58
CA LEU A 177 -5.74 -1.05 24.28
C LEU A 177 -5.70 -2.57 24.19
N ILE A 178 -6.31 -3.10 23.14
CA ILE A 178 -6.24 -4.50 22.77
C ILE A 178 -5.61 -4.56 21.37
N GLU A 179 -4.54 -5.31 21.20
CA GLU A 179 -3.90 -5.51 19.90
C GLU A 179 -4.31 -6.88 19.38
N MET A 180 -5.09 -6.90 18.30
CA MET A 180 -5.57 -8.10 17.62
C MET A 180 -5.39 -7.96 16.11
N ASN A 181 -5.20 -9.07 15.43
CA ASN A 181 -5.34 -9.11 13.97
C ASN A 181 -6.82 -8.97 13.58
N ALA A 182 -7.06 -8.62 12.33
CA ALA A 182 -8.41 -8.31 11.85
C ALA A 182 -9.39 -9.51 11.97
N ASP A 183 -8.93 -10.75 11.83
CA ASP A 183 -9.78 -11.94 11.95
C ASP A 183 -10.27 -12.15 13.38
N ALA A 184 -9.39 -11.98 14.37
CA ALA A 184 -9.73 -12.11 15.78
C ALA A 184 -10.69 -11.01 16.26
N THR A 185 -10.64 -9.80 15.69
CA THR A 185 -11.48 -8.68 16.13
C THR A 185 -12.98 -8.92 15.90
N THR A 186 -13.37 -9.61 14.84
CA THR A 186 -14.77 -9.93 14.57
C THR A 186 -15.35 -10.81 15.66
N HIS A 187 -14.63 -11.88 16.02
CA HIS A 187 -15.05 -12.75 17.10
C HIS A 187 -15.13 -12.01 18.45
N ALA A 188 -14.08 -11.28 18.79
CA ALA A 188 -13.96 -10.55 20.07
C ALA A 188 -15.08 -9.50 20.27
N LEU A 189 -15.49 -8.80 19.18
CA LEU A 189 -16.66 -7.93 19.21
C LEU A 189 -17.94 -8.70 19.52
N CYS A 190 -18.15 -9.85 18.89
CA CYS A 190 -19.37 -10.63 19.02
C CYS A 190 -19.53 -11.28 20.41
N VAL A 191 -18.44 -11.77 21.00
CA VAL A 191 -18.48 -12.37 22.35
C VAL A 191 -18.31 -11.35 23.48
N GLY A 192 -18.14 -10.07 23.15
CA GLY A 192 -18.02 -8.98 24.12
C GLY A 192 -16.65 -8.88 24.81
N GLU A 193 -15.62 -9.48 24.26
CA GLU A 193 -14.22 -9.28 24.70
C GLU A 193 -13.66 -7.93 24.25
N LEU A 194 -14.23 -7.40 23.16
CA LEU A 194 -13.90 -6.09 22.59
C LEU A 194 -15.15 -5.21 22.59
N ASP A 195 -15.02 -3.94 22.96
CA ASP A 195 -16.11 -2.96 22.93
C ASP A 195 -16.17 -2.21 21.62
N ALA A 196 -15.02 -1.92 21.01
CA ALA A 196 -14.92 -1.31 19.70
C ALA A 196 -13.65 -1.70 18.94
N ASN A 197 -13.72 -1.64 17.61
CA ASN A 197 -12.61 -1.77 16.70
C ASN A 197 -12.44 -0.45 15.93
N VAL A 198 -11.24 0.11 15.96
CA VAL A 198 -10.87 1.31 15.19
C VAL A 198 -9.99 0.88 14.02
N LEU A 199 -10.32 1.37 12.83
CA LEU A 199 -9.63 1.06 11.57
C LEU A 199 -9.34 2.37 10.82
N MET A 200 -8.21 2.41 10.12
CA MET A 200 -7.98 3.29 8.99
C MET A 200 -8.11 2.43 7.74
N VAL A 201 -9.17 2.65 6.97
CA VAL A 201 -9.48 1.75 5.86
C VAL A 201 -10.21 2.47 4.72
N GLY A 202 -9.95 2.03 3.49
CA GLY A 202 -10.73 2.45 2.31
C GLY A 202 -12.11 1.79 2.29
N HIS A 203 -13.06 2.45 1.64
CA HIS A 203 -14.43 1.95 1.48
C HIS A 203 -14.78 1.73 0.01
N PRO A 204 -15.54 0.64 -0.31
CA PRO A 204 -16.07 -0.39 0.59
C PRO A 204 -14.98 -1.33 1.12
N SER A 205 -15.09 -1.70 2.40
CA SER A 205 -14.18 -2.64 3.05
C SER A 205 -14.87 -3.98 3.33
N PRO A 206 -14.31 -5.11 2.87
CA PRO A 206 -14.81 -6.44 3.20
C PRO A 206 -14.80 -6.70 4.72
N LEU A 207 -13.78 -6.28 5.44
CA LEU A 207 -13.67 -6.43 6.89
C LEU A 207 -14.79 -5.68 7.62
N VAL A 208 -15.03 -4.41 7.26
CA VAL A 208 -16.14 -3.62 7.86
C VAL A 208 -17.47 -4.31 7.61
N ARG A 209 -17.73 -4.77 6.38
CA ARG A 209 -18.95 -5.49 6.03
C ARG A 209 -19.10 -6.77 6.85
N SER A 210 -18.02 -7.54 7.00
CA SER A 210 -18.03 -8.78 7.80
C SER A 210 -18.36 -8.49 9.26
N GLN A 211 -17.76 -7.47 9.86
CA GLN A 211 -18.01 -7.12 11.27
C GLN A 211 -19.42 -6.60 11.51
N LEU A 212 -19.99 -5.84 10.58
CA LEU A 212 -21.38 -5.37 10.68
C LEU A 212 -22.40 -6.50 10.48
N ALA A 213 -22.04 -7.57 9.74
CA ALA A 213 -22.92 -8.69 9.48
C ALA A 213 -22.83 -9.80 10.54
N ALA A 214 -21.70 -9.92 11.24
CA ALA A 214 -21.44 -11.07 12.14
C ALA A 214 -22.26 -11.01 13.44
N CYS A 215 -22.49 -9.82 13.97
CA CYS A 215 -23.24 -9.62 15.22
C CYS A 215 -23.69 -8.16 15.34
N PRO A 216 -24.59 -7.83 16.31
CA PRO A 216 -25.08 -6.47 16.48
C PRO A 216 -23.94 -5.46 16.79
N THR A 217 -23.56 -4.68 15.78
CA THR A 217 -22.56 -3.62 15.85
C THR A 217 -23.06 -2.39 15.11
N ASN A 218 -22.44 -1.23 15.37
CA ASN A 218 -22.75 0.03 14.71
C ASN A 218 -21.47 0.73 14.25
N LEU A 219 -21.54 1.47 13.15
CA LEU A 219 -20.54 2.47 12.80
C LEU A 219 -20.77 3.72 13.67
N VAL A 220 -19.67 4.25 14.25
CA VAL A 220 -19.70 5.40 15.14
C VAL A 220 -19.13 6.61 14.44
N ALA A 221 -19.89 7.73 14.47
CA ALA A 221 -19.46 8.96 13.85
C ALA A 221 -18.23 9.58 14.57
N VAL A 222 -17.28 10.07 13.78
CA VAL A 222 -16.17 10.92 14.23
C VAL A 222 -16.40 12.31 13.63
N ASN A 223 -16.92 13.23 14.42
CA ASN A 223 -17.39 14.54 13.94
C ASN A 223 -17.14 15.69 14.91
N GLY A 224 -17.73 16.86 14.64
CA GLY A 224 -17.71 18.02 15.51
C GLY A 224 -16.34 18.70 15.60
N SER A 225 -16.04 19.27 16.78
CA SER A 225 -14.84 20.05 17.03
C SER A 225 -13.55 19.20 16.90
N ILE A 226 -13.60 17.90 17.18
CA ILE A 226 -12.47 16.98 17.08
C ILE A 226 -11.97 16.92 15.64
N VAL A 227 -12.86 16.65 14.69
CA VAL A 227 -12.50 16.59 13.26
C VAL A 227 -11.99 17.95 12.78
N SER A 228 -12.60 19.05 13.23
CA SER A 228 -12.15 20.39 12.86
C SER A 228 -10.74 20.68 13.38
N LYS A 229 -10.40 20.25 14.59
CA LYS A 229 -9.05 20.38 15.18
C LYS A 229 -8.04 19.54 14.39
N VAL A 230 -8.37 18.28 14.09
CA VAL A 230 -7.49 17.37 13.33
C VAL A 230 -7.19 17.93 11.95
N ILE A 231 -8.21 18.36 11.20
CA ILE A 231 -8.04 18.92 9.85
C ILE A 231 -7.26 20.23 9.89
N ALA A 232 -7.48 21.08 10.89
CA ALA A 232 -6.72 22.32 11.05
C ALA A 232 -5.25 22.07 11.40
N SER A 233 -4.92 20.93 12.01
CA SER A 233 -3.55 20.59 12.42
C SER A 233 -2.68 20.13 11.25
N ALA A 234 -3.28 19.64 10.15
CA ALA A 234 -2.50 19.06 9.06
C ALA A 234 -3.27 19.01 7.73
N PRO A 235 -2.66 19.45 6.61
CA PRO A 235 -3.33 19.61 5.31
C PRO A 235 -3.68 18.27 4.62
N TYR A 236 -3.17 17.16 5.10
CA TYR A 236 -3.43 15.83 4.55
C TYR A 236 -4.69 15.17 5.13
N TYR A 237 -5.21 15.65 6.24
CA TYR A 237 -6.51 15.21 6.75
C TYR A 237 -7.65 16.00 6.12
N ARG A 238 -8.71 15.29 5.77
CA ARG A 238 -9.92 15.90 5.19
C ARG A 238 -11.16 15.25 5.77
N ARG A 239 -12.29 15.96 5.73
CA ARG A 239 -13.59 15.36 5.98
C ARG A 239 -13.87 14.34 4.88
N ASP A 240 -14.16 13.14 5.28
CA ASP A 240 -14.45 12.03 4.36
C ASP A 240 -15.45 11.10 5.07
N PRO A 241 -16.75 11.24 4.78
CA PRO A 241 -17.76 10.40 5.41
C PRO A 241 -17.69 8.98 4.86
N ILE A 242 -18.06 8.02 5.69
CA ILE A 242 -18.26 6.63 5.26
C ILE A 242 -19.61 6.54 4.56
N PRO A 243 -19.70 6.21 3.25
CA PRO A 243 -20.96 6.14 2.54
C PRO A 243 -21.86 5.06 3.14
N GLY A 244 -23.05 5.45 3.59
CA GLY A 244 -23.96 4.54 4.31
C GLY A 244 -24.57 3.47 3.41
N ASP A 245 -24.81 3.78 2.14
CA ASP A 245 -25.34 2.85 1.14
C ASP A 245 -24.46 1.62 0.94
N LEU A 246 -23.15 1.74 1.12
CA LEU A 246 -22.20 0.62 1.05
C LEU A 246 -22.45 -0.45 2.12
N TYR A 247 -23.13 -0.09 3.21
CA TYR A 247 -23.33 -0.93 4.39
C TYR A 247 -24.80 -1.06 4.81
N GLY A 248 -25.74 -0.61 3.94
CA GLY A 248 -27.19 -0.71 4.21
C GLY A 248 -27.68 0.27 5.29
N LEU A 249 -26.97 1.37 5.51
CA LEU A 249 -27.35 2.41 6.46
C LEU A 249 -28.22 3.48 5.77
N SER A 250 -29.06 4.16 6.54
CA SER A 250 -29.96 5.20 6.05
C SER A 250 -29.27 6.53 5.68
N GLY A 251 -28.00 6.68 6.03
CA GLY A 251 -27.22 7.88 5.73
C GLY A 251 -25.73 7.66 5.96
N ASP A 252 -24.94 8.60 5.46
CA ASP A 252 -23.49 8.58 5.60
C ASP A 252 -23.06 8.76 7.06
N VAL A 253 -21.99 8.10 7.46
CA VAL A 253 -21.41 8.22 8.80
C VAL A 253 -20.29 9.26 8.75
N PRO A 254 -20.44 10.41 9.42
CA PRO A 254 -19.42 11.45 9.43
C PRO A 254 -18.11 10.95 9.96
N SER A 255 -16.99 11.25 9.25
CA SER A 255 -15.64 10.92 9.66
C SER A 255 -14.63 11.83 8.95
N PHE A 256 -13.35 11.48 9.07
CA PHE A 256 -12.25 12.10 8.35
C PHE A 256 -11.26 11.04 7.88
N GLY A 257 -10.43 11.42 6.93
CA GLY A 257 -9.50 10.48 6.34
C GLY A 257 -8.22 11.11 5.83
N VAL A 258 -7.36 10.24 5.33
CA VAL A 258 -6.07 10.53 4.72
C VAL A 258 -5.90 9.65 3.48
N ALA A 259 -5.03 10.01 2.54
CA ALA A 259 -4.78 9.16 1.39
C ALA A 259 -3.87 7.97 1.75
N ALA A 260 -4.19 6.77 1.24
CA ALA A 260 -3.20 5.73 1.04
C ALA A 260 -2.28 6.14 -0.12
N THR A 261 -0.97 5.95 0.02
CA THR A 261 0.02 6.34 -1.00
C THR A 261 0.99 5.21 -1.27
N LEU A 262 1.41 5.07 -2.52
CA LEU A 262 2.54 4.23 -2.86
C LEU A 262 3.82 5.04 -2.72
N MET A 263 4.70 4.53 -1.88
CA MET A 263 5.98 5.12 -1.53
C MET A 263 7.13 4.26 -2.05
N THR A 264 8.29 4.89 -2.21
CA THR A 264 9.57 4.28 -2.57
C THR A 264 10.72 5.09 -1.98
N SER A 265 11.96 4.72 -2.28
CA SER A 265 13.18 5.42 -1.86
C SER A 265 13.96 5.96 -3.07
N THR A 266 14.75 7.03 -2.87
CA THR A 266 15.73 7.48 -3.89
C THR A 266 16.77 6.44 -4.25
N ASP A 267 16.93 5.38 -3.45
CA ASP A 267 17.89 4.31 -3.69
C ASP A 267 17.36 3.30 -4.74
N VAL A 268 16.06 3.33 -5.05
CA VAL A 268 15.46 2.51 -6.11
C VAL A 268 15.72 3.15 -7.47
N ASP A 269 16.14 2.32 -8.43
CA ASP A 269 16.45 2.79 -9.80
C ASP A 269 15.22 3.45 -10.45
N ALA A 270 15.44 4.60 -11.10
CA ALA A 270 14.38 5.38 -11.74
C ALA A 270 13.61 4.58 -12.81
N LYS A 271 14.27 3.64 -13.49
CA LYS A 271 13.62 2.79 -14.49
C LYS A 271 12.63 1.82 -13.85
N ILE A 272 12.96 1.27 -12.68
CA ILE A 272 12.08 0.36 -11.93
C ILE A 272 10.82 1.11 -11.51
N VAL A 273 10.98 2.33 -10.97
CA VAL A 273 9.84 3.17 -10.57
C VAL A 273 9.01 3.61 -11.77
N ALA A 274 9.66 3.94 -12.90
CA ALA A 274 8.97 4.29 -14.14
C ALA A 274 8.13 3.13 -14.68
N VAL A 275 8.65 1.90 -14.69
CA VAL A 275 7.91 0.69 -15.12
C VAL A 275 6.64 0.51 -14.28
N LEU A 276 6.75 0.59 -12.95
CA LEU A 276 5.61 0.44 -12.05
C LEU A 276 4.60 1.58 -12.24
N ALA A 277 5.06 2.82 -12.27
CA ALA A 277 4.20 4.00 -12.43
C ALA A 277 3.43 3.93 -13.75
N ASN A 278 4.10 3.59 -14.86
CA ASN A 278 3.48 3.44 -16.16
C ASN A 278 2.45 2.31 -16.19
N ALA A 279 2.80 1.14 -15.64
CA ALA A 279 1.89 -0.01 -15.59
C ALA A 279 0.59 0.31 -14.84
N VAL A 280 0.67 1.07 -13.73
CA VAL A 280 -0.51 1.44 -12.94
C VAL A 280 -1.33 2.54 -13.62
N ILE A 281 -0.69 3.65 -14.01
CA ILE A 281 -1.40 4.84 -14.51
C ILE A 281 -2.12 4.54 -15.85
N THR A 282 -1.51 3.75 -16.71
CA THR A 282 -2.13 3.38 -18.01
C THR A 282 -3.27 2.36 -17.85
N GLN A 283 -3.33 1.64 -16.74
CA GLN A 283 -4.32 0.59 -16.46
C GLN A 283 -5.30 0.93 -15.33
N ILE A 284 -5.45 2.21 -14.97
CA ILE A 284 -6.42 2.66 -13.96
C ILE A 284 -7.84 2.11 -14.21
N PRO A 285 -8.39 2.09 -15.46
CA PRO A 285 -9.71 1.52 -15.71
C PRO A 285 -9.85 0.06 -15.26
N GLU A 286 -8.80 -0.74 -15.42
CA GLU A 286 -8.78 -2.13 -14.98
C GLU A 286 -8.73 -2.24 -13.46
N LEU A 287 -7.86 -1.46 -12.80
CA LEU A 287 -7.77 -1.40 -11.35
C LEU A 287 -9.10 -0.98 -10.71
N ARG A 288 -9.77 0.02 -11.27
CA ARG A 288 -11.08 0.48 -10.80
C ARG A 288 -12.15 -0.62 -10.87
N LYS A 289 -12.10 -1.45 -11.92
CA LYS A 289 -13.02 -2.58 -12.09
C LYS A 289 -12.73 -3.71 -11.09
N ALA A 290 -11.45 -3.98 -10.84
CA ALA A 290 -11.02 -5.06 -9.94
C ALA A 290 -11.14 -4.70 -8.45
N LEU A 291 -10.97 -3.43 -8.12
CA LEU A 291 -10.82 -2.94 -6.73
C LEU A 291 -11.85 -1.85 -6.43
N PRO A 292 -12.96 -2.17 -5.77
CA PRO A 292 -14.03 -1.20 -5.47
C PRO A 292 -13.56 0.05 -4.70
N ALA A 293 -12.53 -0.08 -3.85
CA ALA A 293 -11.95 1.06 -3.13
C ALA A 293 -11.29 2.09 -4.07
N LEU A 294 -10.89 1.68 -5.28
CA LEU A 294 -10.34 2.56 -6.32
C LEU A 294 -11.39 3.04 -7.34
N ALA A 295 -12.66 2.69 -7.19
CA ALA A 295 -13.69 2.94 -8.22
C ALA A 295 -13.78 4.39 -8.71
N ARG A 296 -13.45 5.37 -7.86
CA ARG A 296 -13.53 6.81 -8.15
C ARG A 296 -12.16 7.46 -8.43
N VAL A 297 -11.06 6.71 -8.32
CA VAL A 297 -9.70 7.27 -8.46
C VAL A 297 -9.40 7.56 -9.93
N SER A 298 -8.85 8.72 -10.23
CA SER A 298 -8.38 9.13 -11.56
C SER A 298 -6.86 9.37 -11.57
N ALA A 299 -6.23 9.35 -12.75
CA ALA A 299 -4.81 9.63 -12.89
C ALA A 299 -4.43 11.00 -12.28
N ASN A 300 -5.25 12.03 -12.54
CA ASN A 300 -5.01 13.37 -12.01
C ASN A 300 -5.08 13.42 -10.48
N GLU A 301 -6.00 12.69 -9.86
CA GLU A 301 -6.08 12.60 -8.40
C GLU A 301 -4.90 11.83 -7.81
N MET A 302 -4.44 10.77 -8.50
CA MET A 302 -3.29 9.98 -8.04
C MET A 302 -1.99 10.79 -8.04
N ILE A 303 -1.78 11.66 -9.03
CA ILE A 303 -0.52 12.41 -9.20
C ILE A 303 -0.60 13.86 -8.74
N GLY A 304 -1.79 14.47 -8.78
CA GLY A 304 -2.04 15.88 -8.40
C GLY A 304 -2.60 16.05 -7.00
N GLY A 305 -2.92 14.94 -6.33
CA GLY A 305 -3.36 14.93 -4.93
C GLY A 305 -2.23 15.34 -3.98
N TRP A 306 -2.57 15.46 -2.70
CA TRP A 306 -1.56 15.74 -1.69
C TRP A 306 -0.64 14.51 -1.50
N LEU A 307 0.65 14.67 -1.75
CA LEU A 307 1.67 13.64 -1.61
C LEU A 307 2.59 13.94 -0.43
N PRO A 308 2.93 12.94 0.40
CA PRO A 308 3.68 13.14 1.65
C PRO A 308 5.17 13.46 1.46
N ALA A 309 5.73 13.14 0.31
CA ALA A 309 7.12 13.40 -0.07
C ALA A 309 7.20 13.80 -1.55
N PRO A 310 8.31 14.37 -2.02
CA PRO A 310 8.49 14.67 -3.44
C PRO A 310 8.31 13.41 -4.30
N LEU A 311 7.82 13.59 -5.53
CA LEU A 311 7.75 12.49 -6.50
C LEU A 311 9.14 11.91 -6.77
N HIS A 312 9.20 10.60 -6.95
CA HIS A 312 10.41 9.93 -7.41
C HIS A 312 10.74 10.36 -8.85
N PRO A 313 12.02 10.56 -9.21
CA PRO A 313 12.40 10.99 -10.56
C PRO A 313 11.83 10.10 -11.68
N GLY A 314 11.80 8.77 -11.48
CA GLY A 314 11.19 7.83 -12.44
C GLY A 314 9.69 8.02 -12.61
N ALA A 315 8.95 8.27 -11.52
CA ALA A 315 7.53 8.56 -11.58
C ALA A 315 7.27 9.91 -12.28
N LEU A 316 8.04 10.94 -11.91
CA LEU A 316 7.92 12.27 -12.52
C LEU A 316 8.18 12.23 -14.04
N ALA A 317 9.21 11.52 -14.49
CA ALA A 317 9.51 11.35 -15.92
C ALA A 317 8.33 10.68 -16.64
N THR A 318 7.82 9.56 -16.09
CA THR A 318 6.66 8.85 -16.64
C THR A 318 5.43 9.76 -16.77
N TYR A 319 5.13 10.57 -15.77
CA TYR A 319 3.94 11.45 -15.81
C TYR A 319 4.08 12.58 -16.84
N ARG A 320 5.31 13.06 -17.09
CA ARG A 320 5.59 14.02 -18.15
C ARG A 320 5.44 13.37 -19.53
N GLU A 321 5.97 12.16 -19.74
CA GLU A 321 5.84 11.39 -20.98
C GLU A 321 4.38 11.11 -21.30
N LEU A 322 3.54 10.82 -20.31
CA LEU A 322 2.10 10.62 -20.45
C LEU A 322 1.29 11.93 -20.58
N GLY A 323 1.94 13.09 -20.52
CA GLY A 323 1.28 14.41 -20.62
C GLY A 323 0.42 14.78 -19.40
N LEU A 324 0.62 14.12 -18.26
CA LEU A 324 -0.14 14.34 -17.02
C LEU A 324 0.48 15.45 -16.13
N LEU A 325 1.76 15.73 -16.32
CA LEU A 325 2.49 16.83 -15.68
C LEU A 325 3.24 17.64 -16.75
N LYS A 326 3.45 18.94 -16.46
CA LYS A 326 4.26 19.86 -17.29
C LYS A 326 5.76 19.71 -17.03
#